data_3b781d77de3a27d6e82f913341b41418
#
_entry.id   3b781d77de3a27d6e82f913341b41418
#
_cell.length_a   1.000
_cell.length_b   1.000
_cell.length_c   1.000
_cell.angle_alpha   90.00
_cell.angle_beta   90.00
_cell.angle_gamma   90.00
#
_symmetry.space_group_name_H-M   'P 1'
#
loop_
_entity.id
_entity.type
_entity.pdbx_description
1 polymer ?
#
loop_
_entity_poly.entity_id
_entity_poly.type
_entity_poly.pdbx_seq_one_letter_code
_entity_poly.pdbx_strand_id
1 'polypeptide(L)'
;ELNDEFSGAKITPRVIDGKYKYKHNFLWDFCSLIFQNILSMPIKIGYAKFKFKIKYIGKEKIKKYKKEGYFVYVNHTQQFADTFIPSIPIYPKRNFFIVNPENISVKPFGTIIEMLGALPVPGNKEAMKNFLDIIREKIEKKCSITIYPEAHIWPYYTGIRPFKSVSFKYPVELKKPTFCMTNTYQRYGKKNNRLRIVTYIDGPFFA
;
A
#
# COMPACT_ATOMS: atom_id res chain seq x y z
N GLU A 1 -19.36 -12.00 -2.79
CA GLU A 1 -18.54 -10.97 -3.48
C GLU A 1 -17.53 -10.25 -2.57
N LEU A 2 -17.90 -9.87 -1.32
CA LEU A 2 -16.97 -9.20 -0.39
C LEU A 2 -15.82 -10.10 0.08
N ASN A 3 -15.99 -11.40 0.07
CA ASN A 3 -15.04 -12.39 0.57
C ASN A 3 -14.40 -13.24 -0.55
N ASP A 4 -14.69 -12.93 -1.82
CA ASP A 4 -14.13 -13.68 -2.94
C ASP A 4 -12.64 -13.39 -3.08
N GLU A 5 -11.84 -14.44 -3.05
CA GLU A 5 -10.39 -14.38 -3.14
C GLU A 5 -9.89 -15.16 -4.36
N PHE A 6 -9.10 -14.47 -5.20
CA PHE A 6 -8.46 -15.07 -6.37
C PHE A 6 -7.02 -15.54 -6.12
N SER A 7 -6.54 -15.43 -4.88
CA SER A 7 -5.22 -15.95 -4.52
C SER A 7 -5.33 -17.45 -4.21
N GLY A 8 -4.83 -18.30 -5.10
CA GLY A 8 -4.85 -19.76 -4.93
C GLY A 8 -3.79 -20.31 -3.95
N ALA A 9 -3.01 -19.49 -3.31
CA ALA A 9 -1.95 -19.92 -2.39
C ALA A 9 -2.53 -20.16 -0.98
N LYS A 10 -2.64 -21.42 -0.58
CA LYS A 10 -2.93 -21.80 0.82
C LYS A 10 -1.69 -21.55 1.68
N ILE A 11 -1.55 -20.32 2.19
CA ILE A 11 -0.49 -19.94 3.12
C ILE A 11 -1.10 -19.92 4.53
N THR A 12 -0.50 -20.64 5.46
CA THR A 12 -0.89 -20.55 6.87
C THR A 12 -0.48 -19.18 7.40
N PRO A 13 -1.43 -18.31 7.79
CA PRO A 13 -1.10 -16.96 8.22
C PRO A 13 -0.34 -16.99 9.54
N ARG A 14 0.65 -16.12 9.66
CA ARG A 14 1.33 -15.85 10.92
C ARG A 14 0.36 -15.23 11.91
N VAL A 15 0.38 -15.68 13.16
CA VAL A 15 -0.44 -15.09 14.22
C VAL A 15 0.13 -13.72 14.57
N ILE A 16 -0.72 -12.70 14.46
CA ILE A 16 -0.39 -11.32 14.86
C ILE A 16 -1.13 -11.03 16.17
N ASP A 17 -0.51 -11.44 17.25
CA ASP A 17 -0.99 -11.26 18.63
C ASP A 17 -0.29 -10.09 19.35
N GLY A 18 -0.53 -9.92 20.65
CA GLY A 18 0.10 -8.89 21.47
C GLY A 18 1.63 -8.99 21.57
N LYS A 19 2.22 -10.15 21.25
CA LYS A 19 3.68 -10.36 21.24
C LYS A 19 4.33 -9.93 19.93
N TYR A 20 3.54 -9.70 18.88
CA TYR A 20 4.07 -9.27 17.60
C TYR A 20 4.69 -7.86 17.69
N LYS A 21 5.94 -7.74 17.26
CA LYS A 21 6.70 -6.48 17.33
C LYS A 21 6.61 -5.72 16.00
N TYR A 22 5.75 -4.71 15.96
CA TYR A 22 5.73 -3.74 14.86
C TYR A 22 6.90 -2.74 14.90
N LYS A 23 7.44 -2.49 16.10
CA LYS A 23 8.59 -1.58 16.30
C LYS A 23 9.87 -2.39 16.29
N HIS A 24 10.81 -1.93 15.53
CA HIS A 24 12.14 -2.52 15.41
C HIS A 24 13.21 -1.52 15.88
N ASN A 25 14.47 -1.97 15.95
CA ASN A 25 15.57 -1.13 16.32
C ASN A 25 16.02 -0.19 15.16
N PHE A 26 16.92 0.72 15.47
CA PHE A 26 17.45 1.69 14.50
C PHE A 26 18.07 1.01 13.26
N LEU A 27 18.82 -0.06 13.45
CA LEU A 27 19.46 -0.79 12.35
C LEU A 27 18.40 -1.36 11.37
N TRP A 28 17.33 -1.92 11.90
CA TRP A 28 16.20 -2.38 11.08
C TRP A 28 15.58 -1.24 10.27
N ASP A 29 15.29 -0.11 10.93
CA ASP A 29 14.68 1.04 10.25
C ASP A 29 15.59 1.61 9.16
N PHE A 30 16.90 1.60 9.37
CA PHE A 30 17.91 2.00 8.39
C PHE A 30 17.94 1.02 7.20
N CYS A 31 18.03 -0.29 7.46
CA CYS A 31 17.99 -1.30 6.42
C CYS A 31 16.68 -1.23 5.62
N SER A 32 15.54 -1.10 6.30
CA SER A 32 14.23 -0.95 5.69
C SER A 32 14.16 0.29 4.79
N LEU A 33 14.78 1.41 5.19
CA LEU A 33 14.88 2.61 4.35
C LEU A 33 15.64 2.33 3.05
N ILE A 34 16.80 1.65 3.15
CA ILE A 34 17.59 1.25 1.99
C ILE A 34 16.78 0.33 1.08
N PHE A 35 16.14 -0.70 1.65
CA PHE A 35 15.31 -1.63 0.87
C PHE A 35 14.15 -0.92 0.16
N GLN A 36 13.41 -0.04 0.85
CA GLN A 36 12.28 0.65 0.26
C GLN A 36 12.67 1.65 -0.82
N ASN A 37 13.69 2.49 -0.54
CA ASN A 37 13.94 3.69 -1.35
C ASN A 37 15.13 3.53 -2.33
N ILE A 38 16.10 2.68 -2.02
CA ILE A 38 17.29 2.51 -2.86
C ILE A 38 17.19 1.24 -3.69
N LEU A 39 16.99 0.08 -3.06
CA LEU A 39 17.02 -1.20 -3.77
C LEU A 39 15.73 -1.50 -4.54
N SER A 40 14.56 -1.31 -3.92
CA SER A 40 13.30 -1.66 -4.58
C SER A 40 12.79 -0.60 -5.56
N MET A 41 13.17 0.67 -5.41
CA MET A 41 12.61 1.74 -6.23
C MET A 41 12.99 1.63 -7.71
N PRO A 42 14.24 1.35 -8.10
CA PRO A 42 14.59 1.11 -9.50
C PRO A 42 13.77 -0.05 -10.11
N ILE A 43 13.58 -1.13 -9.36
CA ILE A 43 12.79 -2.29 -9.78
C ILE A 43 11.32 -1.89 -10.00
N LYS A 44 10.73 -1.18 -9.04
CA LYS A 44 9.34 -0.67 -9.13
C LYS A 44 9.14 0.22 -10.35
N ILE A 45 10.06 1.18 -10.57
CA ILE A 45 10.01 2.11 -11.71
C ILE A 45 10.19 1.34 -13.02
N GLY A 46 11.15 0.43 -13.10
CA GLY A 46 11.38 -0.41 -14.28
C GLY A 46 10.14 -1.23 -14.62
N TYR A 47 9.58 -1.94 -13.64
CA TYR A 47 8.36 -2.74 -13.84
C TYR A 47 7.18 -1.86 -14.29
N ALA A 48 6.95 -0.74 -13.63
CA ALA A 48 5.88 0.19 -13.98
C ALA A 48 6.02 0.73 -15.40
N LYS A 49 7.24 1.08 -15.81
CA LYS A 49 7.54 1.64 -17.13
C LYS A 49 7.45 0.60 -18.25
N PHE A 50 8.03 -0.57 -18.05
CA PHE A 50 8.18 -1.54 -19.14
C PHE A 50 6.96 -2.46 -19.27
N LYS A 51 6.38 -2.94 -18.16
CA LYS A 51 5.26 -3.89 -18.21
C LYS A 51 3.92 -3.22 -18.46
N PHE A 52 3.59 -2.16 -17.72
CA PHE A 52 2.25 -1.55 -17.77
C PHE A 52 2.22 -0.12 -18.33
N LYS A 53 3.38 0.46 -18.66
CA LYS A 53 3.44 1.86 -19.15
C LYS A 53 2.63 2.80 -18.26
N ILE A 54 2.81 2.67 -16.92
CA ILE A 54 1.98 3.37 -15.94
C ILE A 54 2.11 4.88 -16.11
N LYS A 55 0.97 5.56 -16.16
CA LYS A 55 0.86 7.01 -16.20
C LYS A 55 0.17 7.50 -14.92
N TYR A 56 0.69 8.54 -14.31
CA TYR A 56 0.09 9.19 -13.14
C TYR A 56 -0.51 10.53 -13.54
N ILE A 57 -1.76 10.78 -13.11
CA ILE A 57 -2.49 12.05 -13.28
C ILE A 57 -2.79 12.57 -11.88
N GLY A 58 -2.49 13.84 -11.59
CA GLY A 58 -2.67 14.43 -10.26
C GLY A 58 -1.50 14.22 -9.29
N LYS A 59 -0.33 13.77 -9.78
CA LYS A 59 0.87 13.53 -8.96
C LYS A 59 1.32 14.77 -8.15
N GLU A 60 1.09 15.95 -8.67
CA GLU A 60 1.40 17.24 -8.04
C GLU A 60 0.63 17.45 -6.73
N LYS A 61 -0.57 16.87 -6.59
CA LYS A 61 -1.40 16.95 -5.38
C LYS A 61 -0.68 16.34 -4.18
N ILE A 62 -0.16 15.11 -4.33
CA ILE A 62 0.61 14.42 -3.27
C ILE A 62 1.94 15.12 -2.98
N LYS A 63 2.61 15.64 -4.00
CA LYS A 63 3.92 16.29 -3.83
C LYS A 63 3.88 17.51 -2.92
N LYS A 64 2.76 18.21 -2.85
CA LYS A 64 2.57 19.35 -1.94
C LYS A 64 2.65 18.93 -0.46
N TYR A 65 2.31 17.67 -0.15
CA TYR A 65 2.26 17.10 1.20
C TYR A 65 3.51 16.28 1.59
N LYS A 66 4.64 16.53 0.93
CA LYS A 66 5.89 15.80 1.20
C LYS A 66 6.41 15.93 2.64
N LYS A 67 6.02 16.98 3.36
CA LYS A 67 6.42 17.27 4.76
C LYS A 67 5.43 16.76 5.79
N GLU A 68 4.32 16.14 5.39
CA GLU A 68 3.27 15.65 6.27
C GLU A 68 3.08 14.14 6.14
N GLY A 69 2.64 13.48 7.21
CA GLY A 69 2.12 12.11 7.12
C GLY A 69 0.71 12.11 6.55
N TYR A 70 0.38 11.14 5.70
CA TYR A 70 -0.94 11.03 5.08
C TYR A 70 -1.31 9.59 4.73
N PHE A 71 -2.59 9.38 4.47
CA PHE A 71 -3.13 8.10 4.03
C PHE A 71 -3.40 8.10 2.54
N VAL A 72 -3.32 6.92 1.92
CA VAL A 72 -3.63 6.70 0.51
C VAL A 72 -4.52 5.48 0.38
N TYR A 73 -5.70 5.65 -0.20
CA TYR A 73 -6.63 4.56 -0.52
C TYR A 73 -6.55 4.22 -1.99
N VAL A 74 -6.43 2.94 -2.31
CA VAL A 74 -6.21 2.46 -3.67
C VAL A 74 -7.12 1.26 -3.97
N ASN A 75 -7.66 1.16 -5.19
CA ASN A 75 -8.37 -0.04 -5.63
C ASN A 75 -7.41 -1.20 -5.89
N HIS A 76 -7.82 -2.43 -5.57
CA HIS A 76 -6.95 -3.61 -5.47
C HIS A 76 -7.08 -4.54 -6.67
N THR A 77 -6.32 -4.26 -7.74
CA THR A 77 -6.51 -4.90 -9.05
C THR A 77 -5.26 -5.56 -9.65
N GLN A 78 -4.11 -5.50 -8.96
CA GLN A 78 -2.85 -6.06 -9.45
C GLN A 78 -2.07 -6.77 -8.35
N GLN A 79 -1.67 -8.02 -8.58
CA GLN A 79 -0.96 -8.82 -7.58
C GLN A 79 0.37 -8.22 -7.15
N PHE A 80 1.21 -7.80 -8.10
CA PHE A 80 2.53 -7.23 -7.80
C PHE A 80 2.55 -5.71 -7.92
N ALA A 81 1.90 -5.16 -8.94
CA ALA A 81 1.97 -3.74 -9.23
C ALA A 81 1.27 -2.88 -8.17
N ASP A 82 0.31 -3.40 -7.42
CA ASP A 82 -0.37 -2.67 -6.37
C ASP A 82 0.57 -2.23 -5.25
N THR A 83 1.63 -2.98 -4.94
CA THR A 83 2.67 -2.52 -4.01
C THR A 83 3.61 -1.48 -4.63
N PHE A 84 3.71 -1.42 -5.96
CA PHE A 84 4.61 -0.53 -6.69
C PHE A 84 3.93 0.79 -7.06
N ILE A 85 2.69 0.72 -7.54
CA ILE A 85 1.95 1.86 -8.08
C ILE A 85 1.90 3.04 -7.11
N PRO A 86 1.45 2.90 -5.84
CA PRO A 86 1.39 4.05 -4.93
C PRO A 86 2.78 4.52 -4.49
N SER A 87 3.78 3.63 -4.40
CA SER A 87 5.12 3.99 -3.94
C SER A 87 5.82 4.99 -4.85
N ILE A 88 5.62 4.90 -6.17
CA ILE A 88 6.34 5.72 -7.16
C ILE A 88 6.01 7.21 -7.06
N PRO A 89 4.73 7.67 -7.06
CA PRO A 89 4.42 9.08 -6.91
C PRO A 89 4.72 9.64 -5.53
N ILE A 90 4.78 8.78 -4.50
CA ILE A 90 5.06 9.12 -3.11
C ILE A 90 6.56 9.33 -2.86
N TYR A 91 7.42 8.67 -3.63
CA TYR A 91 8.89 8.74 -3.48
C TYR A 91 9.42 10.21 -3.47
N PRO A 92 10.39 10.57 -2.61
CA PRO A 92 11.23 9.71 -1.75
C PRO A 92 10.68 9.40 -0.36
N LYS A 93 9.43 9.77 -0.06
CA LYS A 93 8.78 9.47 1.21
C LYS A 93 8.61 7.95 1.36
N ARG A 94 8.83 7.43 2.57
CA ARG A 94 8.55 6.02 2.88
C ARG A 94 7.05 5.77 2.84
N ASN A 95 6.67 4.67 2.19
CA ASN A 95 5.30 4.21 2.11
C ASN A 95 5.13 2.87 2.82
N PHE A 96 4.17 2.78 3.72
CA PHE A 96 3.81 1.56 4.43
C PHE A 96 2.46 1.05 3.91
N PHE A 97 2.24 -0.26 4.01
CA PHE A 97 1.04 -0.92 3.50
C PHE A 97 0.36 -1.70 4.59
N ILE A 98 -0.93 -1.49 4.79
CA ILE A 98 -1.74 -2.38 5.63
C ILE A 98 -2.01 -3.65 4.82
N VAL A 99 -1.61 -4.80 5.36
CA VAL A 99 -1.66 -6.09 4.65
C VAL A 99 -2.27 -7.19 5.51
N ASN A 100 -2.80 -8.22 4.86
CA ASN A 100 -3.19 -9.44 5.56
C ASN A 100 -1.94 -10.18 6.09
N PRO A 101 -2.02 -10.88 7.25
CA PRO A 101 -0.91 -11.66 7.81
C PRO A 101 -0.30 -12.67 6.85
N GLU A 102 -1.06 -13.21 5.93
CA GLU A 102 -0.60 -14.13 4.88
C GLU A 102 0.53 -13.54 4.05
N ASN A 103 0.46 -12.25 3.74
CA ASN A 103 1.48 -11.58 2.92
C ASN A 103 2.89 -11.61 3.53
N ILE A 104 3.00 -11.58 4.86
CA ILE A 104 4.28 -11.67 5.58
C ILE A 104 4.63 -13.11 5.98
N SER A 105 3.76 -14.07 5.67
CA SER A 105 3.93 -15.48 6.00
C SER A 105 4.60 -16.28 4.90
N VAL A 106 4.87 -15.67 3.75
CA VAL A 106 5.55 -16.27 2.60
C VAL A 106 7.02 -16.52 2.90
N LYS A 107 7.38 -17.77 3.18
CA LYS A 107 8.80 -18.13 3.40
C LYS A 107 9.55 -18.22 2.06
N PRO A 108 10.81 -17.76 1.99
CA PRO A 108 11.61 -17.07 3.01
C PRO A 108 11.41 -15.53 3.04
N PHE A 109 10.49 -14.98 2.29
CA PHE A 109 10.39 -13.55 1.94
C PHE A 109 9.67 -12.69 2.98
N GLY A 110 9.02 -13.26 4.00
CA GLY A 110 8.20 -12.51 4.96
C GLY A 110 8.94 -11.32 5.58
N THR A 111 10.16 -11.53 6.06
CA THR A 111 11.00 -10.45 6.64
C THR A 111 11.32 -9.33 5.64
N ILE A 112 11.56 -9.68 4.38
CA ILE A 112 11.81 -8.69 3.31
C ILE A 112 10.54 -7.88 3.04
N ILE A 113 9.38 -8.53 3.05
CA ILE A 113 8.08 -7.87 2.87
C ILE A 113 7.80 -6.88 4.01
N GLU A 114 8.12 -7.25 5.26
CA GLU A 114 8.07 -6.34 6.41
C GLU A 114 9.04 -5.16 6.24
N MET A 115 10.28 -5.40 5.80
CA MET A 115 11.24 -4.33 5.50
C MET A 115 10.76 -3.42 4.37
N LEU A 116 10.03 -3.94 3.41
CA LEU A 116 9.41 -3.16 2.32
C LEU A 116 8.19 -2.34 2.78
N GLY A 117 7.84 -2.39 4.07
CA GLY A 117 6.83 -1.54 4.68
C GLY A 117 5.49 -2.21 4.94
N ALA A 118 5.41 -3.53 4.93
CA ALA A 118 4.18 -4.23 5.28
C ALA A 118 3.87 -4.09 6.79
N LEU A 119 2.64 -3.72 7.10
CA LEU A 119 2.06 -3.65 8.44
C LEU A 119 0.89 -4.63 8.49
N PRO A 120 1.08 -5.85 9.04
CA PRO A 120 0.04 -6.85 9.06
C PRO A 120 -1.11 -6.46 10.00
N VAL A 121 -2.34 -6.73 9.59
CA VAL A 121 -3.54 -6.50 10.41
C VAL A 121 -3.54 -7.44 11.60
N PRO A 122 -3.81 -6.96 12.83
CA PRO A 122 -3.82 -7.78 14.02
C PRO A 122 -5.02 -8.72 14.10
N GLY A 123 -4.83 -9.88 14.72
CA GLY A 123 -5.88 -10.88 14.93
C GLY A 123 -6.68 -10.69 16.21
N ASN A 124 -6.24 -9.83 17.16
CA ASN A 124 -6.90 -9.63 18.43
C ASN A 124 -6.85 -8.18 18.94
N LYS A 125 -7.60 -7.87 20.01
CA LYS A 125 -7.70 -6.51 20.56
C LYS A 125 -6.39 -5.99 21.16
N GLU A 126 -5.58 -6.84 21.75
CA GLU A 126 -4.29 -6.45 22.34
C GLU A 126 -3.31 -6.00 21.28
N ALA A 127 -3.17 -6.80 20.22
CA ALA A 127 -2.33 -6.44 19.08
C ALA A 127 -2.86 -5.23 18.31
N MET A 128 -4.18 -4.96 18.35
CA MET A 128 -4.78 -3.78 17.74
C MET A 128 -4.22 -2.49 18.33
N LYS A 129 -3.98 -2.43 19.65
CA LYS A 129 -3.36 -1.25 20.27
C LYS A 129 -1.97 -0.99 19.69
N ASN A 130 -1.13 -2.03 19.66
CA ASN A 130 0.24 -1.93 19.09
C ASN A 130 0.21 -1.53 17.60
N PHE A 131 -0.78 -2.01 16.87
CA PHE A 131 -0.98 -1.66 15.46
C PHE A 131 -1.39 -0.18 15.27
N LEU A 132 -2.29 0.33 16.09
CA LEU A 132 -2.68 1.75 16.06
C LEU A 132 -1.51 2.66 16.45
N ASP A 133 -0.70 2.25 17.42
CA ASP A 133 0.49 2.98 17.86
C ASP A 133 1.53 3.05 16.75
N ILE A 134 1.77 1.97 16.00
CA ILE A 134 2.71 2.01 14.87
C ILE A 134 2.17 2.86 13.71
N ILE A 135 0.87 2.81 13.41
CA ILE A 135 0.26 3.70 12.41
C ILE A 135 0.51 5.16 12.78
N ARG A 136 0.22 5.55 14.02
CA ARG A 136 0.44 6.90 14.53
C ARG A 136 1.91 7.30 14.41
N GLU A 137 2.83 6.45 14.86
CA GLU A 137 4.27 6.70 14.78
C GLU A 137 4.73 6.95 13.33
N LYS A 138 4.32 6.10 12.37
CA LYS A 138 4.72 6.27 10.97
C LYS A 138 4.17 7.56 10.37
N ILE A 139 2.93 7.92 10.70
CA ILE A 139 2.32 9.18 10.27
C ILE A 139 3.05 10.40 10.89
N GLU A 140 3.40 10.36 12.17
CA GLU A 140 4.17 11.42 12.83
C GLU A 140 5.59 11.57 12.25
N LYS A 141 6.21 10.46 11.89
CA LYS A 141 7.48 10.43 11.13
C LYS A 141 7.33 10.84 9.66
N LYS A 142 6.21 11.44 9.29
CA LYS A 142 5.91 11.96 7.94
C LYS A 142 5.92 10.90 6.84
N CYS A 143 5.71 9.63 7.18
CA CYS A 143 5.51 8.57 6.22
C CYS A 143 4.09 8.60 5.64
N SER A 144 3.86 7.83 4.57
CA SER A 144 2.52 7.54 4.06
C SER A 144 2.10 6.12 4.41
N ILE A 145 0.79 5.91 4.53
CA ILE A 145 0.21 4.59 4.73
C ILE A 145 -0.81 4.34 3.62
N THR A 146 -0.56 3.29 2.85
CA THR A 146 -1.44 2.84 1.78
C THR A 146 -2.37 1.75 2.28
N ILE A 147 -3.64 1.86 1.93
CA ILE A 147 -4.71 0.96 2.31
C ILE A 147 -5.49 0.56 1.07
N TYR A 148 -5.75 -0.74 0.94
CA TYR A 148 -6.64 -1.32 -0.05
C TYR A 148 -7.96 -1.70 0.63
N PRO A 149 -8.99 -0.83 0.61
CA PRO A 149 -10.20 -1.05 1.38
C PRO A 149 -11.02 -2.25 0.91
N GLU A 150 -10.80 -2.68 -0.33
CA GLU A 150 -11.43 -3.86 -0.94
C GLU A 150 -10.91 -5.19 -0.35
N ALA A 151 -9.80 -5.18 0.39
CA ALA A 151 -9.13 -6.28 1.07
C ALA A 151 -8.56 -7.36 0.14
N HIS A 152 -9.32 -7.85 -0.84
CA HIS A 152 -8.93 -8.91 -1.75
C HIS A 152 -8.66 -8.38 -3.16
N ILE A 153 -7.71 -8.99 -3.87
CA ILE A 153 -7.35 -8.62 -5.25
C ILE A 153 -8.35 -9.24 -6.22
N TRP A 154 -8.90 -8.41 -7.11
CA TRP A 154 -9.57 -8.88 -8.31
C TRP A 154 -8.76 -8.46 -9.54
N PRO A 155 -8.00 -9.37 -10.14
CA PRO A 155 -7.09 -9.05 -11.22
C PRO A 155 -7.79 -8.39 -12.40
N TYR A 156 -7.28 -7.21 -12.81
CA TYR A 156 -7.76 -6.43 -13.95
C TYR A 156 -9.22 -5.95 -13.85
N TYR A 157 -9.81 -5.97 -12.66
CA TYR A 157 -11.16 -5.47 -12.46
C TYR A 157 -11.22 -3.96 -12.75
N THR A 158 -12.25 -3.54 -13.48
CA THR A 158 -12.38 -2.15 -13.97
C THR A 158 -13.37 -1.29 -13.17
N GLY A 159 -14.05 -1.88 -12.20
CA GLY A 159 -14.92 -1.19 -11.25
C GLY A 159 -14.26 -1.00 -9.88
N ILE A 160 -15.01 -0.47 -8.93
CA ILE A 160 -14.67 -0.43 -7.51
C ILE A 160 -15.57 -1.44 -6.80
N ARG A 161 -14.97 -2.34 -6.05
CA ARG A 161 -15.72 -3.34 -5.28
C ARG A 161 -16.31 -2.70 -4.02
N PRO A 162 -17.44 -3.22 -3.53
CA PRO A 162 -17.94 -2.85 -2.21
C PRO A 162 -16.89 -3.11 -1.13
N PHE A 163 -16.72 -2.19 -0.18
CA PHE A 163 -15.78 -2.31 0.92
C PHE A 163 -16.36 -1.73 2.22
N LYS A 164 -15.80 -2.18 3.34
CA LYS A 164 -16.19 -1.70 4.67
C LYS A 164 -15.50 -0.38 5.00
N SER A 165 -16.20 0.52 5.68
CA SER A 165 -15.67 1.83 6.07
C SER A 165 -14.67 1.80 7.23
N VAL A 166 -14.42 0.64 7.84
CA VAL A 166 -13.62 0.51 9.08
C VAL A 166 -12.24 1.13 8.99
N SER A 167 -11.57 1.04 7.84
CA SER A 167 -10.22 1.60 7.67
C SER A 167 -10.19 3.12 7.63
N PHE A 168 -11.31 3.78 7.31
CA PHE A 168 -11.37 5.24 7.23
C PHE A 168 -11.32 5.92 8.60
N LYS A 169 -11.49 5.17 9.68
CA LYS A 169 -11.30 5.71 11.04
C LYS A 169 -9.87 6.21 11.29
N TYR A 170 -8.85 5.63 10.66
CA TYR A 170 -7.46 6.01 10.91
C TYR A 170 -7.17 7.47 10.54
N PRO A 171 -7.45 7.95 9.31
CA PRO A 171 -7.23 9.37 8.98
C PRO A 171 -8.16 10.30 9.77
N VAL A 172 -9.38 9.89 10.10
CA VAL A 172 -10.33 10.68 10.91
C VAL A 172 -9.78 10.90 12.31
N GLU A 173 -9.40 9.83 13.02
CA GLU A 173 -8.86 9.90 14.37
C GLU A 173 -7.54 10.67 14.44
N LEU A 174 -6.69 10.53 13.43
CA LEU A 174 -5.39 11.21 13.38
C LEU A 174 -5.45 12.60 12.74
N LYS A 175 -6.61 13.01 12.23
CA LYS A 175 -6.82 14.30 11.54
C LYS A 175 -5.76 14.56 10.46
N LYS A 176 -5.57 13.57 9.58
CA LYS A 176 -4.53 13.60 8.55
C LYS A 176 -5.09 13.61 7.13
N PRO A 177 -4.39 14.27 6.20
CA PRO A 177 -4.79 14.28 4.81
C PRO A 177 -4.91 12.87 4.25
N THR A 178 -5.90 12.68 3.41
CA THR A 178 -6.16 11.41 2.72
C THR A 178 -6.18 11.64 1.22
N PHE A 179 -5.53 10.76 0.48
CA PHE A 179 -5.56 10.75 -0.98
C PHE A 179 -6.21 9.47 -1.47
N CYS A 180 -6.85 9.55 -2.64
CA CYS A 180 -7.35 8.40 -3.36
C CYS A 180 -6.50 8.20 -4.62
N MET A 181 -6.11 6.96 -4.91
CA MET A 181 -5.49 6.56 -6.16
C MET A 181 -6.37 5.54 -6.85
N THR A 182 -6.89 5.88 -8.04
CA THR A 182 -7.71 4.98 -8.82
C THR A 182 -6.92 4.47 -10.02
N ASN A 183 -6.63 3.18 -10.04
CA ASN A 183 -5.99 2.50 -11.15
C ASN A 183 -7.05 2.15 -12.19
N THR A 184 -6.84 2.60 -13.42
CA THR A 184 -7.68 2.28 -14.57
C THR A 184 -6.86 1.63 -15.68
N TYR A 185 -7.52 0.81 -16.49
CA TYR A 185 -6.91 0.11 -17.62
C TYR A 185 -7.32 0.79 -18.92
N GLN A 186 -6.34 1.29 -19.67
CA GLN A 186 -6.59 2.01 -20.91
C GLN A 186 -5.82 1.38 -22.06
N ARG A 187 -6.51 1.26 -23.20
CA ARG A 187 -5.88 0.83 -24.44
C ARG A 187 -5.03 1.95 -25.01
N TYR A 188 -3.90 1.64 -25.62
CA TYR A 188 -3.04 2.62 -26.27
C TYR A 188 -2.28 1.99 -27.44
N GLY A 189 -1.57 2.86 -28.21
CA GLY A 189 -0.83 2.48 -29.42
C GLY A 189 -1.66 2.66 -30.68
N LYS A 190 -0.99 2.64 -31.85
CA LYS A 190 -1.63 2.92 -33.15
C LYS A 190 -2.83 2.02 -33.46
N LYS A 191 -2.80 0.75 -33.00
CA LYS A 191 -3.89 -0.22 -33.19
C LYS A 191 -4.72 -0.46 -31.93
N ASN A 192 -4.57 0.34 -30.87
CA ASN A 192 -5.23 0.14 -29.56
C ASN A 192 -5.11 -1.32 -28.98
N ASN A 193 -4.04 -2.03 -29.34
CA ASN A 193 -3.82 -3.42 -28.98
C ASN A 193 -2.98 -3.61 -27.71
N ARG A 194 -2.48 -2.52 -27.13
CA ARG A 194 -1.68 -2.54 -25.91
C ARG A 194 -2.49 -1.99 -24.74
N LEU A 195 -2.23 -2.53 -23.54
CA LEU A 195 -2.85 -2.08 -22.30
C LEU A 195 -1.84 -1.32 -21.45
N ARG A 196 -2.27 -0.22 -20.85
CA ARG A 196 -1.52 0.49 -19.82
C ARG A 196 -2.40 0.76 -18.61
N ILE A 197 -1.75 1.01 -17.47
CA ILE A 197 -2.41 1.48 -16.27
C ILE A 197 -2.31 3.02 -16.25
N VAL A 198 -3.44 3.68 -16.01
CA VAL A 198 -3.47 5.11 -15.69
C VAL A 198 -4.01 5.25 -14.27
N THR A 199 -3.17 5.79 -13.38
CA THR A 199 -3.50 6.03 -11.99
C THR A 199 -3.88 7.50 -11.81
N TYR A 200 -5.12 7.74 -11.43
CA TYR A 200 -5.62 9.06 -11.05
C TYR A 200 -5.41 9.27 -9.56
N ILE A 201 -4.92 10.44 -9.20
CA ILE A 201 -4.64 10.81 -7.79
C ILE A 201 -5.53 12.00 -7.44
N ASP A 202 -6.41 11.79 -6.46
CA ASP A 202 -7.33 12.79 -5.95
C ASP A 202 -7.14 13.05 -4.47
N GLY A 203 -7.57 14.21 -4.03
CA GLY A 203 -7.36 14.73 -2.69
C GLY A 203 -6.50 16.01 -2.67
N PRO A 204 -6.11 16.48 -1.47
CA PRO A 204 -6.38 15.83 -0.19
C PRO A 204 -7.84 15.91 0.24
N PHE A 205 -8.31 14.87 0.90
CA PHE A 205 -9.57 14.88 1.64
C PHE A 205 -9.24 15.00 3.13
N PHE A 206 -10.05 15.75 3.85
CA PHE A 206 -9.95 15.95 5.29
C PHE A 206 -11.25 15.49 5.96
N ALA A 207 -11.16 15.02 7.21
CA ALA A 207 -12.32 14.72 8.06
C ALA A 207 -12.75 15.93 8.85
#